data_4acfe1c8faccd263516d57041cf918f5
#
_entry.id   4acfe1c8faccd263516d57041cf918f5
#
_cell.length_a   1.000
_cell.length_b   1.000
_cell.length_c   1.000
_cell.angle_alpha   90.00
_cell.angle_beta   90.00
_cell.angle_gamma   90.00
#
_symmetry.space_group_name_H-M   'P 1'
#
loop_
_entity.id
_entity.type
_entity.pdbx_description
1 polymer ?
#
loop_
_entity_poly.entity_id
_entity_poly.type
_entity_poly.pdbx_seq_one_letter_code
_entity_poly.pdbx_strand_id
1 'polypeptide(L)' 'MVGLKNIRKKKKLNQQKVAMDLNITREALSYYENGKREPSLSLLCEMSRYFNVSINYLITGEEFKKK' A
#
# COMPACT_ATOMS: atom_id res chain seq x y z
N MET A 1 3.39 6.87 1.32
CA MET A 1 3.19 5.64 2.13
C MET A 1 4.36 4.69 1.92
N VAL A 2 5.31 4.78 2.82
CA VAL A 2 6.57 4.02 2.71
C VAL A 2 6.33 2.52 2.73
N GLY A 3 5.45 2.07 3.62
CA GLY A 3 5.18 0.65 3.75
C GLY A 3 4.49 0.04 2.55
N LEU A 4 3.66 0.83 1.87
CA LEU A 4 2.98 0.35 0.66
C LEU A 4 4.00 -0.04 -0.40
N LYS A 5 4.96 0.83 -0.65
CA LYS A 5 6.02 0.54 -1.63
C LYS A 5 6.88 -0.63 -1.17
N ASN A 6 7.24 -0.64 0.12
CA ASN A 6 8.10 -1.68 0.67
C ASN A 6 7.47 -3.06 0.56
N ILE A 7 6.19 -3.20 0.95
CA ILE A 7 5.55 -4.51 0.90
C ILE A 7 5.34 -4.99 -0.52
N ARG A 8 5.03 -4.06 -1.43
CA ARG A 8 4.88 -4.42 -2.83
C ARG A 8 6.19 -5.00 -3.37
N LYS A 9 7.30 -4.31 -3.12
CA LYS A 9 8.62 -4.78 -3.57
C LYS A 9 9.04 -6.07 -2.89
N LYS A 10 8.74 -6.19 -1.62
CA LYS A 10 9.07 -7.40 -0.87
C LYS A 10 8.36 -8.62 -1.47
N LYS A 11 7.14 -8.44 -1.95
CA LYS A 11 6.38 -9.52 -2.59
C LYS A 11 6.69 -9.64 -4.08
N LYS A 12 7.62 -8.84 -4.59
CA LYS A 12 8.10 -8.86 -5.98
C LYS A 12 6.98 -8.61 -6.98
N LEU A 13 6.08 -7.71 -6.63
CA LEU A 13 4.98 -7.32 -7.50
C LEU A 13 5.29 -5.96 -8.14
N ASN A 14 4.96 -5.81 -9.42
CA ASN A 14 5.12 -4.52 -10.06
C ASN A 14 3.88 -3.66 -9.84
N GLN A 15 4.00 -2.35 -10.12
CA GLN A 15 2.91 -1.42 -9.90
C GLN A 15 1.67 -1.76 -10.74
N GLN A 16 1.88 -2.19 -11.97
CA GLN A 16 0.76 -2.50 -12.86
C GLN A 16 -0.11 -3.62 -12.29
N LYS A 17 0.52 -4.67 -11.79
CA LYS A 17 -0.20 -5.82 -11.22
C LYS A 17 -1.02 -5.40 -10.00
N VAL A 18 -0.39 -4.66 -9.08
CA VAL A 18 -1.07 -4.25 -7.85
C VAL A 18 -2.21 -3.28 -8.17
N ALA A 19 -1.97 -2.34 -9.09
CA ALA A 19 -3.01 -1.39 -9.47
C ALA A 19 -4.21 -2.10 -10.07
N MET A 20 -3.97 -3.08 -10.94
CA MET A 20 -5.06 -3.88 -11.52
C MET A 20 -5.84 -4.61 -10.44
N ASP A 21 -5.15 -5.25 -9.52
CA ASP A 21 -5.79 -6.04 -8.47
C ASP A 21 -6.61 -5.16 -7.52
N LEU A 22 -6.16 -3.94 -7.29
CA LEU A 22 -6.87 -2.98 -6.43
C LEU A 22 -7.88 -2.13 -7.19
N ASN A 23 -7.96 -2.32 -8.50
CA ASN A 23 -8.89 -1.59 -9.35
C ASN A 23 -8.66 -0.08 -9.31
N ILE A 24 -7.39 0.31 -9.34
CA ILE A 24 -6.97 1.71 -9.43
C ILE A 24 -6.00 1.85 -10.59
N THR A 25 -5.69 3.10 -10.95
CA THR A 25 -4.71 3.33 -12.00
C THR A 25 -3.30 3.18 -11.44
N ARG A 26 -2.36 2.88 -12.34
CA ARG A 26 -0.95 2.79 -11.96
C ARG A 26 -0.45 4.14 -11.43
N GLU A 27 -0.90 5.25 -12.04
CA GLU A 27 -0.53 6.59 -11.58
C GLU A 27 -1.01 6.83 -10.16
N ALA A 28 -2.25 6.42 -9.86
CA ALA A 28 -2.79 6.58 -8.51
C ALA A 28 -1.92 5.83 -7.51
N LEU A 29 -1.58 4.58 -7.82
CA LEU A 29 -0.73 3.80 -6.94
C LEU A 29 0.62 4.48 -6.72
N SER A 30 1.21 4.99 -7.79
CA SER A 30 2.49 5.70 -7.69
C SER A 30 2.39 6.92 -6.78
N TYR A 31 1.30 7.69 -6.90
CA TYR A 31 1.08 8.85 -6.04
C TYR A 31 0.99 8.45 -4.57
N TYR A 32 0.28 7.35 -4.28
CA TYR A 32 0.17 6.86 -2.91
C TYR A 32 1.52 6.40 -2.37
N GLU A 33 2.29 5.68 -3.18
CA GLU A 33 3.60 5.21 -2.76
C GLU A 33 4.57 6.35 -2.48
N ASN A 34 4.46 7.43 -3.22
CA ASN A 34 5.38 8.57 -3.11
C ASN A 34 4.86 9.70 -2.22
N GLY A 35 3.72 9.51 -1.58
CA GLY A 35 3.18 10.48 -0.65
C GLY A 35 2.56 11.71 -1.30
N LYS A 36 2.28 11.67 -2.60
CA LYS A 36 1.66 12.78 -3.31
C LYS A 36 0.16 12.82 -3.16
N ARG A 37 -0.43 11.71 -2.77
CA ARG A 37 -1.86 11.57 -2.50
C ARG A 37 -2.05 10.55 -1.40
N GLU A 38 -3.19 10.66 -0.72
CA GLU A 38 -3.58 9.70 0.30
C GLU A 38 -4.80 8.92 -0.18
N PRO A 39 -4.78 7.59 -0.06
CA PRO A 39 -5.95 6.80 -0.44
C PRO A 39 -7.09 7.01 0.56
N SER A 40 -8.31 6.71 0.12
CA SER A 40 -9.46 6.73 1.01
C SER A 40 -9.32 5.65 2.08
N LEU A 41 -10.08 5.78 3.17
CA LEU A 41 -10.08 4.74 4.20
C LEU A 41 -10.49 3.38 3.63
N SER A 42 -11.47 3.40 2.74
CA SER A 42 -11.92 2.18 2.09
C SER A 42 -10.77 1.50 1.33
N LEU A 43 -10.01 2.28 0.57
CA LEU A 43 -8.89 1.74 -0.19
C LEU A 43 -7.77 1.29 0.72
N LEU A 44 -7.51 2.02 1.81
CA LEU A 44 -6.52 1.59 2.80
C LEU A 44 -6.85 0.21 3.37
N CYS A 45 -8.14 -0.02 3.67
CA CYS A 45 -8.56 -1.32 4.17
C CYS A 45 -8.36 -2.41 3.13
N GLU A 46 -8.64 -2.11 1.86
CA GLU A 46 -8.40 -3.07 0.78
C GLU A 46 -6.92 -3.38 0.64
N MET A 47 -6.07 -2.36 0.69
CA MET A 47 -4.63 -2.55 0.61
C MET A 47 -4.11 -3.42 1.76
N SER A 48 -4.60 -3.15 2.96
CA SER A 48 -4.22 -3.91 4.15
C SER A 48 -4.55 -5.39 3.97
N ARG A 49 -5.75 -5.69 3.49
CA ARG A 49 -6.16 -7.07 3.24
C ARG A 49 -5.37 -7.68 2.08
N TYR A 50 -5.17 -6.92 1.02
CA TYR A 50 -4.46 -7.41 -0.16
C TYR A 50 -3.05 -7.86 0.18
N PHE A 51 -2.33 -7.06 0.95
CA PHE A 51 -0.95 -7.36 1.32
C PHE A 51 -0.83 -8.12 2.65
N ASN A 52 -1.92 -8.27 3.36
CA ASN A 52 -1.94 -8.93 4.67
C ASN A 52 -0.98 -8.26 5.66
N VAL A 53 -1.07 -6.94 5.71
CA VAL A 53 -0.30 -6.11 6.66
C VAL A 53 -1.24 -5.09 7.30
N SER A 54 -0.82 -4.51 8.41
CA SER A 54 -1.62 -3.51 9.09
C SER A 54 -1.62 -2.19 8.28
N ILE A 55 -2.64 -1.37 8.50
CA ILE A 55 -2.67 -0.04 7.91
C ILE A 55 -1.49 0.77 8.42
N ASN A 56 -1.14 0.61 9.70
CA ASN A 56 0.04 1.27 10.26
C ASN A 56 1.29 0.95 9.45
N TYR A 57 1.47 -0.32 9.11
CA TYR A 57 2.61 -0.72 8.29
C TYR A 57 2.60 -0.05 6.92
N LEU A 58 1.44 0.03 6.29
CA LEU A 58 1.33 0.67 4.97
C LEU A 58 1.80 2.11 5.01
N ILE A 59 1.51 2.81 6.09
CA ILE A 59 1.83 4.23 6.21
C ILE A 59 3.28 4.44 6.62
N THR A 60 3.74 3.72 7.63
CA THR A 60 5.04 3.99 8.25
C THR A 60 6.15 3.04 7.83
N GLY A 61 5.79 1.88 7.31
CA GLY A 61 6.77 0.83 6.99
C GLY A 61 7.16 0.01 8.20
N GLU A 62 6.50 0.21 9.34
CA GLU A 62 6.83 -0.51 10.56
C GLU A 62 5.57 -1.08 11.19
N GLU A 63 5.70 -2.29 11.71
CA GLU A 63 4.58 -2.88 12.45
C GLU A 63 4.45 -2.22 13.80
N PHE A 64 3.20 -2.08 14.24
CA PHE A 64 2.93 -1.56 15.57
C PHE A 64 3.38 -2.58 16.60
N LYS A 65 4.26 -2.16 17.50
CA LYS A 65 4.75 -3.06 18.54
C LYS A 65 3.98 -2.85 19.82
N LYS A 66 3.39 -3.92 20.27
CA LYS A 66 2.68 -3.95 21.52
C LYS A 66 3.65 -4.19 22.65
N LYS A 67 3.53 -3.43 23.70
CA LYS A 67 4.35 -3.65 24.87
C LYS A 67 3.67 -4.61 25.84
#